data_4496d29b6b9ce8b99e3cf2b7af763bc7
#
_entry.id   4496d29b6b9ce8b99e3cf2b7af763bc7
#
_cell.length_a   1.000
_cell.length_b   1.000
_cell.length_c   1.000
_cell.angle_alpha   90.00
_cell.angle_beta   90.00
_cell.angle_gamma   90.00
#
_symmetry.space_group_name_H-M   'P 1'
#
loop_
_entity.id
_entity.type
_entity.pdbx_description
1 polymer ?
#
loop_
_entity_poly.entity_id
_entity_poly.type
_entity_poly.pdbx_seq_one_letter_code
_entity_poly.pdbx_strand_id
1 'polypeptide(L)'
;MKGRNYPLGIQTFENIIRGNYVYVDKTALAYQMVHENKYCFLNRPRRFGKSLLVTLLQAYFEGKQELFKGLAMQQLEHEWLSYPVIHLDISKGKFYDMASLHATLDSLLADYEARYSLHVEYEKAYNVRLQNIIKAAYAQTGREVVVLVDEYDAPMHDSMKSPDLQEQIRNAMRNLFSPLKGEERHLRFVFLTGISKFTQLSIFSELNNITNISMLDKYSDICGISRNELVSIFKADIRELANENEMTYDEALSELQHHYDGYHFSGRGEDVYNPYSLFNTLASNEFDDYWFSTGTPTFLIDFLQEKHLDMLDLDDITATADRFDTPTEKIIDPVPVLYQSGYLTIKAYNPRSKIFKLGFPNTEVKTGFSNSLFRYYAPDNLGEKDALYAAYYDCLVEHDDMEAFIPHLQTFYKKFPYTLVNNNERHYQAVFYTCLLMLGADIRAEVPTADGRIGMLLFTKKSIYVFELKYEHSADVAMQQINQKNYAIAFAEDGRKVYKVGINFSADRRCIESWKVIPC
;
A
#
# COMPACT_ATOMS: atom_id res chain seq x y z
N MET A 1 -23.83 19.33 -14.47
CA MET A 1 -22.59 20.14 -14.44
C MET A 1 -21.52 19.35 -15.14
N LYS A 2 -20.60 19.96 -15.90
CA LYS A 2 -19.43 19.20 -16.39
C LYS A 2 -18.69 18.70 -15.16
N GLY A 3 -18.47 17.37 -15.05
CA GLY A 3 -17.73 16.76 -13.96
C GLY A 3 -16.35 17.41 -13.81
N ARG A 4 -15.78 17.36 -12.61
CA ARG A 4 -14.42 17.80 -12.36
C ARG A 4 -13.43 16.95 -13.16
N ASN A 5 -12.35 17.54 -13.63
CA ASN A 5 -11.28 16.79 -14.28
C ASN A 5 -10.37 16.17 -13.22
N TYR A 6 -10.42 14.86 -13.04
CA TYR A 6 -9.50 14.14 -12.15
C TYR A 6 -8.17 13.83 -12.85
N PRO A 7 -7.03 13.96 -12.18
CA PRO A 7 -5.70 13.76 -12.77
C PRO A 7 -5.34 12.27 -12.86
N LEU A 8 -6.20 11.45 -13.47
CA LEU A 8 -5.98 10.03 -13.63
C LEU A 8 -4.77 9.79 -14.56
N GLY A 9 -3.69 9.19 -13.99
CA GLY A 9 -2.45 8.95 -14.73
C GLY A 9 -1.55 10.18 -14.95
N ILE A 10 -1.90 11.35 -14.42
CA ILE A 10 -1.07 12.57 -14.49
C ILE A 10 -0.31 12.75 -13.20
N GLN A 11 1.03 12.80 -13.29
CA GLN A 11 1.91 12.96 -12.14
C GLN A 11 2.79 14.22 -12.19
N THR A 12 2.63 15.06 -13.22
CA THR A 12 3.38 16.31 -13.37
C THR A 12 2.55 17.47 -12.81
N PHE A 13 3.05 18.15 -11.77
CA PHE A 13 2.38 19.25 -11.09
C PHE A 13 1.96 20.37 -12.08
N GLU A 14 2.87 20.79 -12.96
CA GLU A 14 2.57 21.81 -13.97
C GLU A 14 1.39 21.43 -14.89
N ASN A 15 1.31 20.15 -15.29
CA ASN A 15 0.20 19.68 -16.14
C ASN A 15 -1.14 19.67 -15.38
N ILE A 16 -1.11 19.33 -14.10
CA ILE A 16 -2.31 19.35 -13.24
C ILE A 16 -2.84 20.77 -13.11
N ILE A 17 -1.97 21.73 -12.78
CA ILE A 17 -2.38 23.12 -12.58
C ILE A 17 -2.82 23.78 -13.90
N ARG A 18 -2.02 23.66 -14.97
CA ARG A 18 -2.37 24.26 -16.27
C ARG A 18 -3.58 23.60 -16.92
N GLY A 19 -3.79 22.31 -16.70
CA GLY A 19 -4.95 21.56 -17.18
C GLY A 19 -6.21 21.76 -16.33
N ASN A 20 -6.15 22.55 -15.26
CA ASN A 20 -7.25 22.76 -14.31
C ASN A 20 -7.84 21.44 -13.80
N TYR A 21 -6.97 20.48 -13.49
CA TYR A 21 -7.34 19.24 -12.81
C TYR A 21 -7.54 19.48 -11.32
N VAL A 22 -8.26 18.57 -10.68
CA VAL A 22 -8.39 18.57 -9.22
C VAL A 22 -7.00 18.40 -8.57
N TYR A 23 -6.67 19.28 -7.66
CA TYR A 23 -5.45 19.22 -6.86
C TYR A 23 -5.77 19.40 -5.37
N VAL A 24 -5.29 18.49 -4.54
CA VAL A 24 -5.36 18.61 -3.07
C VAL A 24 -4.07 19.30 -2.62
N ASP A 25 -4.21 20.48 -2.04
CA ASP A 25 -3.06 21.36 -1.76
C ASP A 25 -2.20 20.86 -0.61
N LYS A 26 -1.03 20.32 -0.94
CA LYS A 26 0.03 19.91 0.01
C LYS A 26 1.21 20.90 0.02
N THR A 27 1.09 22.05 -0.60
CA THR A 27 2.21 22.96 -0.80
C THR A 27 2.72 23.58 0.50
N ALA A 28 1.89 23.72 1.54
CA ALA A 28 2.34 24.17 2.86
C ALA A 28 3.32 23.17 3.51
N LEU A 29 3.01 21.87 3.43
CA LEU A 29 3.91 20.82 3.94
C LEU A 29 5.21 20.71 3.14
N ALA A 30 5.11 20.86 1.81
CA ALA A 30 6.28 20.90 0.94
C ALA A 30 7.18 22.12 1.29
N TYR A 31 6.61 23.29 1.51
CA TYR A 31 7.32 24.49 1.94
C TYR A 31 8.04 24.26 3.29
N GLN A 32 7.34 23.74 4.27
CA GLN A 32 7.91 23.42 5.58
C GLN A 32 9.07 22.43 5.46
N MET A 33 8.91 21.37 4.64
CA MET A 33 9.92 20.33 4.43
C MET A 33 11.23 20.90 3.89
N VAL A 34 11.17 21.76 2.87
CA VAL A 34 12.37 22.32 2.23
C VAL A 34 13.07 23.39 3.06
N HIS A 35 12.38 24.00 4.04
CA HIS A 35 12.95 25.00 4.94
C HIS A 35 13.54 24.39 6.20
N GLU A 36 13.00 23.24 6.64
CA GLU A 36 13.49 22.57 7.84
C GLU A 36 14.65 21.60 7.56
N ASN A 37 14.79 21.11 6.33
CA ASN A 37 15.73 20.06 6.01
C ASN A 37 16.51 20.40 4.74
N LYS A 38 17.79 20.02 4.70
CA LYS A 38 18.61 20.08 3.49
C LYS A 38 18.60 18.77 2.70
N TYR A 39 18.49 17.64 3.42
CA TYR A 39 18.45 16.31 2.83
C TYR A 39 17.23 15.57 3.37
N CYS A 40 16.33 15.14 2.49
CA CYS A 40 15.10 14.44 2.85
C CYS A 40 14.97 13.12 2.12
N PHE A 41 14.45 12.15 2.84
CA PHE A 41 14.00 10.87 2.30
C PHE A 41 12.54 10.63 2.65
N LEU A 42 11.73 10.22 1.65
CA LEU A 42 10.33 9.85 1.82
C LEU A 42 10.04 8.55 1.08
N ASN A 43 9.58 7.52 1.78
CA ASN A 43 8.95 6.39 1.14
C ASN A 43 7.43 6.42 1.37
N ARG A 44 6.69 6.04 0.33
CA ARG A 44 5.23 5.81 0.34
C ARG A 44 4.90 4.69 -0.65
N PRO A 45 3.81 3.98 -0.46
CA PRO A 45 3.33 3.00 -1.44
C PRO A 45 3.15 3.61 -2.84
N ARG A 46 2.94 2.76 -3.83
CA ARG A 46 2.61 3.21 -5.19
C ARG A 46 1.31 4.02 -5.19
N ARG A 47 1.19 4.98 -6.13
CA ARG A 47 -0.03 5.78 -6.35
C ARG A 47 -0.40 6.76 -5.23
N PHE A 48 0.50 7.04 -4.30
CA PHE A 48 0.30 8.05 -3.24
C PHE A 48 0.71 9.48 -3.61
N GLY A 49 1.19 9.73 -4.83
CA GLY A 49 1.53 11.08 -5.28
C GLY A 49 3.00 11.48 -5.03
N LYS A 50 3.93 10.52 -4.85
CA LYS A 50 5.37 10.78 -4.69
C LYS A 50 5.95 11.60 -5.87
N SER A 51 5.74 11.13 -7.10
CA SER A 51 6.22 11.80 -8.31
C SER A 51 5.59 13.17 -8.49
N LEU A 52 4.32 13.35 -8.07
CA LEU A 52 3.67 14.65 -8.03
C LEU A 52 4.37 15.60 -7.06
N LEU A 53 4.75 15.13 -5.87
CA LEU A 53 5.52 15.91 -4.91
C LEU A 53 6.91 16.28 -5.48
N VAL A 54 7.60 15.35 -6.17
CA VAL A 54 8.88 15.63 -6.84
C VAL A 54 8.74 16.74 -7.88
N THR A 55 7.71 16.65 -8.75
CA THR A 55 7.50 17.66 -9.80
C THR A 55 6.98 18.99 -9.25
N LEU A 56 6.28 19.00 -8.12
CA LEU A 56 5.92 20.20 -7.37
C LEU A 56 7.19 20.89 -6.83
N LEU A 57 8.09 20.13 -6.19
CA LEU A 57 9.38 20.64 -5.69
C LEU A 57 10.23 21.19 -6.84
N GLN A 58 10.25 20.49 -7.99
CA GLN A 58 10.92 20.99 -9.19
C GLN A 58 10.37 22.34 -9.62
N ALA A 59 9.05 22.48 -9.75
CA ALA A 59 8.41 23.73 -10.13
C ALA A 59 8.69 24.87 -9.12
N TYR A 60 8.68 24.56 -7.83
CA TYR A 60 9.01 25.51 -6.77
C TYR A 60 10.45 26.02 -6.89
N PHE A 61 11.43 25.11 -6.97
CA PHE A 61 12.83 25.49 -7.06
C PHE A 61 13.22 26.10 -8.43
N GLU A 62 12.47 25.82 -9.49
CA GLU A 62 12.62 26.52 -10.78
C GLU A 62 12.02 27.95 -10.74
N GLY A 63 11.38 28.37 -9.65
CA GLY A 63 10.80 29.70 -9.46
C GLY A 63 9.50 29.94 -10.26
N LYS A 64 8.75 28.89 -10.60
CA LYS A 64 7.50 28.95 -11.39
C LYS A 64 6.32 29.43 -10.55
N GLN A 65 6.40 30.65 -10.02
CA GLN A 65 5.41 31.24 -9.12
C GLN A 65 3.97 31.14 -9.62
N GLU A 66 3.76 31.27 -10.92
CA GLU A 66 2.43 31.26 -11.54
C GLU A 66 1.67 29.95 -11.32
N LEU A 67 2.36 28.83 -11.11
CA LEU A 67 1.76 27.51 -10.83
C LEU A 67 1.19 27.40 -9.42
N PHE A 68 1.62 28.24 -8.51
CA PHE A 68 1.23 28.23 -7.09
C PHE A 68 0.13 29.23 -6.75
N LYS A 69 -0.43 29.90 -7.78
CA LYS A 69 -1.49 30.88 -7.59
C LYS A 69 -2.73 30.26 -6.92
N GLY A 70 -3.08 30.79 -5.76
CA GLY A 70 -4.22 30.31 -4.97
C GLY A 70 -3.89 29.11 -4.04
N LEU A 71 -2.65 28.60 -4.06
CA LEU A 71 -2.19 27.56 -3.17
C LEU A 71 -1.49 28.16 -1.92
N ALA A 72 -1.40 27.38 -0.86
CA ALA A 72 -0.86 27.83 0.43
C ALA A 72 0.58 28.34 0.32
N MET A 73 1.43 27.72 -0.50
CA MET A 73 2.82 28.14 -0.70
C MET A 73 2.95 29.57 -1.23
N GLN A 74 1.95 30.06 -2.00
CA GLN A 74 1.97 31.45 -2.50
C GLN A 74 1.98 32.49 -1.36
N GLN A 75 1.40 32.14 -0.21
CA GLN A 75 1.34 33.03 0.94
C GLN A 75 2.58 32.90 1.85
N LEU A 76 3.29 31.80 1.74
CA LEU A 76 4.44 31.47 2.57
C LEU A 76 5.76 31.90 1.93
N GLU A 77 5.85 31.80 0.58
CA GLU A 77 7.06 32.14 -0.17
C GLU A 77 6.96 33.55 -0.76
N HIS A 78 7.98 34.35 -0.54
CA HIS A 78 8.02 35.75 -0.95
C HIS A 78 9.09 36.05 -2.02
N GLU A 79 10.16 35.26 -2.06
CA GLU A 79 11.33 35.56 -2.91
C GLU A 79 11.29 34.85 -4.27
N TRP A 80 10.67 33.68 -4.35
CA TRP A 80 10.55 32.85 -5.58
C TRP A 80 11.85 32.73 -6.37
N LEU A 81 12.93 32.42 -5.67
CA LEU A 81 14.25 32.28 -6.27
C LEU A 81 14.31 31.06 -7.18
N SER A 82 14.91 31.21 -8.36
CA SER A 82 15.16 30.11 -9.29
C SER A 82 16.49 29.43 -9.00
N TYR A 83 16.50 28.14 -8.83
CA TYR A 83 17.68 27.28 -8.60
C TYR A 83 17.87 26.31 -9.77
N PRO A 84 19.09 25.89 -10.08
CA PRO A 84 19.31 24.77 -11.01
C PRO A 84 18.82 23.46 -10.37
N VAL A 85 17.89 22.77 -11.07
CA VAL A 85 17.32 21.49 -10.60
C VAL A 85 17.84 20.34 -11.44
N ILE A 86 18.37 19.33 -10.79
CA ILE A 86 18.73 18.02 -11.35
C ILE A 86 17.65 17.04 -10.87
N HIS A 87 16.78 16.60 -11.76
CA HIS A 87 15.73 15.63 -11.49
C HIS A 87 16.09 14.28 -12.14
N LEU A 88 16.37 13.29 -11.33
CA LEU A 88 16.70 11.92 -11.75
C LEU A 88 15.51 11.01 -11.50
N ASP A 89 14.74 10.72 -12.54
CA ASP A 89 13.66 9.74 -12.52
C ASP A 89 14.21 8.37 -12.94
N ILE A 90 14.46 7.52 -11.94
CA ILE A 90 15.06 6.21 -12.15
C ILE A 90 14.05 5.20 -12.71
N SER A 91 12.75 5.47 -12.61
CA SER A 91 11.69 4.56 -13.12
C SER A 91 11.62 4.44 -14.65
N LYS A 92 12.35 5.28 -15.39
CA LYS A 92 12.34 5.30 -16.86
C LYS A 92 12.91 4.04 -17.52
N GLY A 93 13.69 3.25 -16.77
CA GLY A 93 14.28 2.00 -17.22
C GLY A 93 13.51 0.76 -16.76
N LYS A 94 13.92 -0.40 -17.35
CA LYS A 94 13.64 -1.73 -16.81
C LYS A 94 14.98 -2.44 -16.62
N PHE A 95 15.20 -3.02 -15.45
CA PHE A 95 16.53 -3.38 -14.97
C PHE A 95 16.70 -4.90 -14.87
N TYR A 96 16.78 -5.57 -16.01
CA TYR A 96 16.98 -7.02 -16.11
C TYR A 96 18.46 -7.42 -16.04
N ASP A 97 19.37 -6.48 -16.31
CA ASP A 97 20.83 -6.64 -16.30
C ASP A 97 21.53 -5.32 -16.04
N MET A 98 22.86 -5.36 -15.87
CA MET A 98 23.67 -4.17 -15.69
C MET A 98 23.71 -3.25 -16.91
N ALA A 99 23.57 -3.80 -18.12
CA ALA A 99 23.60 -2.99 -19.34
C ALA A 99 22.38 -2.05 -19.41
N SER A 100 21.20 -2.52 -19.04
CA SER A 100 19.96 -1.71 -18.97
C SER A 100 20.06 -0.62 -17.90
N LEU A 101 20.68 -0.91 -16.75
CA LEU A 101 20.96 0.11 -15.73
C LEU A 101 21.93 1.18 -16.27
N HIS A 102 23.04 0.77 -16.87
CA HIS A 102 24.03 1.69 -17.43
C HIS A 102 23.41 2.58 -18.50
N ALA A 103 22.64 2.01 -19.44
CA ALA A 103 21.97 2.78 -20.49
C ALA A 103 21.02 3.85 -19.92
N THR A 104 20.27 3.51 -18.86
CA THR A 104 19.36 4.46 -18.20
C THR A 104 20.12 5.58 -17.49
N LEU A 105 21.14 5.25 -16.69
CA LEU A 105 21.93 6.24 -15.98
C LEU A 105 22.72 7.14 -16.94
N ASP A 106 23.26 6.56 -18.01
CA ASP A 106 23.96 7.30 -19.05
C ASP A 106 23.05 8.32 -19.72
N SER A 107 21.84 7.93 -20.10
CA SER A 107 20.85 8.82 -20.69
C SER A 107 20.48 9.97 -19.74
N LEU A 108 20.21 9.66 -18.46
CA LEU A 108 19.83 10.66 -17.47
C LEU A 108 20.95 11.69 -17.23
N LEU A 109 22.20 11.26 -17.13
CA LEU A 109 23.31 12.17 -16.90
C LEU A 109 23.69 12.95 -18.15
N ALA A 110 23.63 12.33 -19.34
CA ALA A 110 23.96 12.99 -20.62
C ALA A 110 23.05 14.20 -20.89
N ASP A 111 21.78 14.14 -20.52
CA ASP A 111 20.84 15.26 -20.63
C ASP A 111 21.32 16.50 -19.85
N TYR A 112 21.84 16.29 -18.62
CA TYR A 112 22.39 17.37 -17.80
C TYR A 112 23.80 17.80 -18.23
N GLU A 113 24.64 16.87 -18.67
CA GLU A 113 25.93 17.18 -19.25
C GLU A 113 25.76 18.10 -20.47
N ALA A 114 24.82 17.80 -21.36
CA ALA A 114 24.49 18.65 -22.50
C ALA A 114 23.95 20.02 -22.06
N ARG A 115 23.04 20.06 -21.06
CA ARG A 115 22.45 21.29 -20.52
C ARG A 115 23.53 22.25 -19.99
N TYR A 116 24.54 21.72 -19.32
CA TYR A 116 25.63 22.52 -18.74
C TYR A 116 26.88 22.56 -19.61
N SER A 117 26.77 22.21 -20.89
CA SER A 117 27.88 22.25 -21.88
C SER A 117 29.11 21.47 -21.46
N LEU A 118 28.92 20.37 -20.76
CA LEU A 118 29.97 19.42 -20.43
C LEU A 118 30.13 18.41 -21.56
N HIS A 119 31.40 17.97 -21.76
CA HIS A 119 31.64 16.84 -22.66
C HIS A 119 31.18 15.54 -22.03
N VAL A 120 30.37 14.74 -22.76
CA VAL A 120 29.88 13.45 -22.29
C VAL A 120 31.00 12.43 -22.30
N GLU A 121 31.38 11.92 -21.14
CA GLU A 121 32.45 10.94 -20.96
C GLU A 121 31.87 9.65 -20.34
N TYR A 122 31.36 8.77 -21.20
CA TYR A 122 30.71 7.49 -20.77
C TYR A 122 31.68 6.56 -20.02
N GLU A 123 32.98 6.70 -20.21
CA GLU A 123 34.00 5.91 -19.52
C GLU A 123 34.24 6.35 -18.06
N LYS A 124 33.79 7.55 -17.68
CA LYS A 124 33.87 8.03 -16.30
C LYS A 124 32.83 7.40 -15.42
N ALA A 125 33.20 7.14 -14.18
CA ALA A 125 32.29 6.65 -13.15
C ALA A 125 31.15 7.66 -12.88
N TYR A 126 29.94 7.15 -12.58
CA TYR A 126 28.72 7.95 -12.40
C TYR A 126 28.85 9.03 -11.32
N ASN A 127 29.58 8.75 -10.24
CA ASN A 127 29.87 9.75 -9.20
C ASN A 127 30.62 10.95 -9.75
N VAL A 128 31.64 10.73 -10.60
CA VAL A 128 32.43 11.81 -11.20
C VAL A 128 31.56 12.63 -12.14
N ARG A 129 30.73 12.00 -12.94
CA ARG A 129 29.79 12.66 -13.87
C ARG A 129 28.79 13.53 -13.11
N LEU A 130 28.11 12.98 -12.11
CA LEU A 130 27.13 13.72 -11.29
C LEU A 130 27.83 14.89 -10.55
N GLN A 131 29.03 14.66 -9.99
CA GLN A 131 29.80 15.71 -9.34
C GLN A 131 30.13 16.87 -10.31
N ASN A 132 30.54 16.56 -11.54
CA ASN A 132 30.86 17.56 -12.57
C ASN A 132 29.59 18.34 -12.96
N ILE A 133 28.43 17.68 -13.10
CA ILE A 133 27.17 18.34 -13.38
C ILE A 133 26.79 19.31 -12.26
N ILE A 134 26.88 18.90 -10.98
CA ILE A 134 26.60 19.78 -9.83
C ILE A 134 27.49 21.01 -9.84
N LYS A 135 28.82 20.82 -10.02
CA LYS A 135 29.78 21.92 -10.05
C LYS A 135 29.55 22.86 -11.22
N ALA A 136 29.25 22.33 -12.41
CA ALA A 136 28.99 23.15 -13.59
C ALA A 136 27.70 23.96 -13.45
N ALA A 137 26.64 23.32 -12.93
CA ALA A 137 25.36 23.99 -12.65
C ALA A 137 25.56 25.16 -11.67
N TYR A 138 26.30 24.94 -10.58
CA TYR A 138 26.61 25.97 -9.60
C TYR A 138 27.48 27.10 -10.23
N ALA A 139 28.53 26.75 -10.96
CA ALA A 139 29.42 27.72 -11.57
C ALA A 139 28.72 28.61 -12.60
N GLN A 140 27.81 28.05 -13.41
CA GLN A 140 27.10 28.79 -14.45
C GLN A 140 25.97 29.65 -13.91
N THR A 141 25.31 29.24 -12.83
CA THR A 141 24.13 29.96 -12.29
C THR A 141 24.46 30.85 -11.10
N GLY A 142 25.60 30.62 -10.43
CA GLY A 142 25.94 31.25 -9.17
C GLY A 142 25.03 30.86 -8.00
N ARG A 143 24.20 29.82 -8.18
CA ARG A 143 23.23 29.34 -7.18
C ARG A 143 23.46 27.88 -6.83
N GLU A 144 23.16 27.54 -5.58
CA GLU A 144 23.18 26.16 -5.11
C GLU A 144 22.22 25.29 -5.94
N VAL A 145 22.56 24.02 -6.07
CA VAL A 145 21.86 23.04 -6.91
C VAL A 145 20.83 22.26 -6.07
N VAL A 146 19.70 21.99 -6.66
CA VAL A 146 18.69 21.08 -6.10
C VAL A 146 18.78 19.73 -6.81
N VAL A 147 18.80 18.64 -6.03
CA VAL A 147 18.80 17.27 -6.56
C VAL A 147 17.55 16.55 -6.10
N LEU A 148 16.71 16.15 -7.05
CA LEU A 148 15.49 15.41 -6.83
C LEU A 148 15.63 14.03 -7.47
N VAL A 149 15.42 12.97 -6.69
CA VAL A 149 15.52 11.59 -7.16
C VAL A 149 14.20 10.89 -6.94
N ASP A 150 13.54 10.49 -8.03
CA ASP A 150 12.30 9.75 -8.00
C ASP A 150 12.53 8.27 -8.27
N GLU A 151 11.80 7.43 -7.54
CA GLU A 151 11.83 5.96 -7.62
C GLU A 151 13.27 5.38 -7.61
N TYR A 152 14.11 5.86 -6.67
CA TYR A 152 15.50 5.47 -6.54
C TYR A 152 15.70 3.96 -6.40
N ASP A 153 14.69 3.25 -5.92
CA ASP A 153 14.67 1.83 -5.60
C ASP A 153 14.14 0.94 -6.75
N ALA A 154 13.68 1.52 -7.86
CA ALA A 154 13.16 0.76 -9.00
C ALA A 154 14.14 -0.31 -9.53
N PRO A 155 15.47 -0.05 -9.67
CA PRO A 155 16.42 -1.06 -10.11
C PRO A 155 16.55 -2.24 -9.14
N MET A 156 16.40 -1.97 -7.84
CA MET A 156 16.47 -3.00 -6.80
C MET A 156 15.23 -3.90 -6.83
N HIS A 157 14.05 -3.33 -7.09
CA HIS A 157 12.81 -4.10 -7.23
C HIS A 157 12.84 -5.04 -8.45
N ASP A 158 13.29 -4.54 -9.60
CA ASP A 158 13.36 -5.33 -10.83
C ASP A 158 14.37 -6.50 -10.71
N SER A 159 15.41 -6.37 -9.87
CA SER A 159 16.48 -7.36 -9.68
C SER A 159 16.28 -8.32 -8.50
N MET A 160 15.15 -8.26 -7.77
CA MET A 160 14.93 -9.03 -6.53
C MET A 160 15.12 -10.56 -6.67
N LYS A 161 14.85 -11.11 -7.86
CA LYS A 161 15.01 -12.55 -8.14
C LYS A 161 16.46 -12.95 -8.43
N SER A 162 17.41 -12.01 -8.53
CA SER A 162 18.83 -12.24 -8.83
C SER A 162 19.73 -11.54 -7.82
N PRO A 163 20.16 -12.21 -6.73
CA PRO A 163 20.96 -11.61 -5.66
C PRO A 163 22.27 -10.99 -6.17
N ASP A 164 22.95 -11.64 -7.12
CA ASP A 164 24.23 -11.15 -7.68
C ASP A 164 24.02 -9.85 -8.48
N LEU A 165 22.96 -9.80 -9.30
CA LEU A 165 22.59 -8.58 -10.04
C LEU A 165 22.20 -7.46 -9.08
N GLN A 166 21.43 -7.79 -8.05
CA GLN A 166 20.98 -6.82 -7.03
C GLN A 166 22.18 -6.20 -6.30
N GLU A 167 23.23 -6.96 -5.99
CA GLU A 167 24.45 -6.45 -5.37
C GLU A 167 25.21 -5.52 -6.32
N GLN A 168 25.34 -5.86 -7.60
CA GLN A 168 25.98 -5.02 -8.61
C GLN A 168 25.22 -3.70 -8.79
N ILE A 169 23.88 -3.76 -8.91
CA ILE A 169 23.01 -2.57 -9.00
C ILE A 169 23.18 -1.69 -7.77
N ARG A 170 23.16 -2.26 -6.56
CA ARG A 170 23.38 -1.54 -5.31
C ARG A 170 24.70 -0.77 -5.32
N ASN A 171 25.78 -1.41 -5.74
CA ASN A 171 27.09 -0.78 -5.82
C ASN A 171 27.12 0.37 -6.85
N ALA A 172 26.46 0.21 -7.99
CA ALA A 172 26.33 1.25 -9.00
C ALA A 172 25.54 2.46 -8.48
N MET A 173 24.40 2.22 -7.82
CA MET A 173 23.57 3.28 -7.22
C MET A 173 24.30 4.00 -6.07
N ARG A 174 25.03 3.26 -5.22
CA ARG A 174 25.90 3.86 -4.19
C ARG A 174 26.94 4.76 -4.82
N ASN A 175 27.60 4.31 -5.87
CA ASN A 175 28.56 5.11 -6.61
C ASN A 175 27.92 6.39 -7.16
N LEU A 176 26.77 6.30 -7.82
CA LEU A 176 26.03 7.44 -8.37
C LEU A 176 25.79 8.54 -7.32
N PHE A 177 25.29 8.17 -6.13
CA PHE A 177 24.85 9.15 -5.13
C PHE A 177 25.96 9.60 -4.16
N SER A 178 27.15 8.99 -4.21
CA SER A 178 28.26 9.33 -3.29
C SER A 178 28.68 10.82 -3.30
N PRO A 179 28.59 11.59 -4.41
CA PRO A 179 28.94 12.99 -4.41
C PRO A 179 28.04 13.90 -3.59
N LEU A 180 26.80 13.49 -3.32
CA LEU A 180 25.80 14.33 -2.63
C LEU A 180 26.29 14.78 -1.25
N LYS A 181 27.10 13.96 -0.56
CA LYS A 181 27.73 14.36 0.70
C LYS A 181 28.90 15.32 0.51
N GLY A 182 29.77 14.99 -0.42
CA GLY A 182 30.98 15.77 -0.65
C GLY A 182 30.75 17.16 -1.24
N GLU A 183 29.66 17.31 -1.97
CA GLU A 183 29.29 18.58 -2.64
C GLU A 183 28.27 19.41 -1.82
N GLU A 184 28.13 19.18 -0.52
CA GLU A 184 27.17 19.86 0.35
C GLU A 184 27.12 21.38 0.17
N ARG A 185 28.28 22.03 0.02
CA ARG A 185 28.41 23.49 -0.19
C ARG A 185 27.78 24.00 -1.48
N HIS A 186 27.58 23.11 -2.46
CA HIS A 186 26.98 23.43 -3.75
C HIS A 186 25.50 23.03 -3.82
N LEU A 187 24.98 22.38 -2.78
CA LEU A 187 23.62 21.85 -2.76
C LEU A 187 22.70 22.71 -1.88
N ARG A 188 21.54 23.09 -2.42
CA ARG A 188 20.47 23.77 -1.70
C ARG A 188 19.55 22.77 -1.00
N PHE A 189 19.14 21.73 -1.72
CA PHE A 189 18.21 20.72 -1.24
C PHE A 189 18.41 19.40 -1.99
N VAL A 190 18.26 18.30 -1.28
CA VAL A 190 18.30 16.95 -1.84
C VAL A 190 17.07 16.19 -1.36
N PHE A 191 16.29 15.65 -2.29
CA PHE A 191 15.13 14.84 -1.99
C PHE A 191 15.18 13.51 -2.72
N LEU A 192 14.99 12.42 -1.97
CA LEU A 192 14.93 11.07 -2.53
C LEU A 192 13.61 10.44 -2.14
N THR A 193 12.97 9.78 -3.11
CA THR A 193 11.73 9.06 -2.86
C THR A 193 11.66 7.74 -3.62
N GLY A 194 10.93 6.78 -3.03
CA GLY A 194 10.70 5.45 -3.54
C GLY A 194 9.59 4.73 -2.78
N ILE A 195 9.44 3.45 -3.05
CA ILE A 195 8.48 2.58 -2.36
C ILE A 195 9.11 2.03 -1.11
N SER A 196 10.33 1.49 -1.22
CA SER A 196 11.02 0.73 -0.18
C SER A 196 12.18 1.51 0.41
N LYS A 197 12.53 1.17 1.62
CA LYS A 197 13.82 1.53 2.22
C LYS A 197 14.90 0.54 1.78
N PHE A 198 15.26 0.53 0.51
CA PHE A 198 16.48 -0.16 0.12
C PHE A 198 17.66 0.62 0.66
N THR A 199 18.29 0.05 1.68
CA THR A 199 19.59 0.47 2.17
C THR A 199 19.78 1.96 2.47
N GLN A 200 19.11 2.48 3.46
CA GLN A 200 19.71 3.60 4.19
C GLN A 200 21.14 3.27 4.65
N LEU A 201 21.44 1.99 4.87
CA LEU A 201 22.75 1.54 5.35
C LEU A 201 23.80 1.33 4.24
N SER A 202 23.43 1.06 2.99
CA SER A 202 24.44 0.78 1.96
C SER A 202 24.50 1.77 0.80
N ILE A 203 23.37 2.30 0.30
CA ILE A 203 23.41 3.37 -0.70
C ILE A 203 23.72 4.70 -0.02
N PHE A 204 23.15 4.92 1.17
CA PHE A 204 23.26 6.17 1.92
C PHE A 204 24.07 6.05 3.21
N SER A 205 24.84 4.98 3.43
CA SER A 205 25.73 4.87 4.58
C SER A 205 26.73 6.04 4.64
N GLU A 206 26.99 6.66 3.51
CA GLU A 206 27.79 7.88 3.40
C GLU A 206 26.96 9.16 3.62
N LEU A 207 25.63 9.12 3.39
CA LEU A 207 24.71 10.24 3.58
C LEU A 207 24.02 10.15 4.96
N ASN A 208 24.80 10.13 6.03
CA ASN A 208 24.32 10.05 7.41
C ASN A 208 23.53 11.30 7.88
N ASN A 209 23.43 12.31 7.04
CA ASN A 209 22.69 13.56 7.27
C ASN A 209 21.30 13.60 6.61
N ILE A 210 20.83 12.49 6.01
CA ILE A 210 19.47 12.43 5.45
C ILE A 210 18.42 12.32 6.58
N THR A 211 17.50 13.25 6.59
CA THR A 211 16.30 13.16 7.44
C THR A 211 15.26 12.27 6.79
N ASN A 212 14.99 11.12 7.39
CA ASN A 212 13.89 10.27 6.99
C ASN A 212 12.57 10.84 7.56
N ILE A 213 11.72 11.37 6.68
CA ILE A 213 10.44 11.98 7.06
C ILE A 213 9.25 11.01 6.97
N SER A 214 9.47 9.77 6.55
CA SER A 214 8.41 8.81 6.24
C SER A 214 7.49 8.50 7.44
N MET A 215 8.06 8.45 8.66
CA MET A 215 7.31 8.16 9.88
C MET A 215 7.19 9.38 10.82
N LEU A 216 7.50 10.58 10.35
CA LEU A 216 7.30 11.79 11.14
C LEU A 216 5.84 12.25 11.10
N ASP A 217 5.23 12.40 12.28
CA ASP A 217 3.82 12.77 12.41
C ASP A 217 3.43 14.01 11.61
N LYS A 218 4.30 15.03 11.57
CA LYS A 218 4.08 16.29 10.84
C LYS A 218 4.06 16.16 9.30
N TYR A 219 4.50 15.02 8.74
CA TYR A 219 4.51 14.74 7.31
C TYR A 219 3.69 13.48 6.97
N SER A 220 2.85 13.01 7.91
CA SER A 220 2.06 11.79 7.71
C SER A 220 1.13 11.88 6.50
N ASP A 221 0.58 13.06 6.24
CA ASP A 221 -0.36 13.36 5.16
C ASP A 221 0.22 14.15 3.98
N ILE A 222 1.56 14.31 3.90
CA ILE A 222 2.22 14.99 2.76
C ILE A 222 1.91 14.32 1.42
N CYS A 223 1.62 13.03 1.44
CA CYS A 223 1.09 12.22 0.35
C CYS A 223 -0.18 11.51 0.83
N GLY A 224 -1.18 11.41 -0.03
CA GLY A 224 -2.50 10.89 0.35
C GLY A 224 -3.51 12.01 0.55
N ILE A 225 -4.74 11.66 0.86
CA ILE A 225 -5.85 12.59 1.08
C ILE A 225 -6.43 12.32 2.46
N SER A 226 -6.44 13.33 3.34
CA SER A 226 -7.03 13.21 4.66
C SER A 226 -8.56 13.24 4.60
N ARG A 227 -9.24 12.75 5.65
CA ARG A 227 -10.70 12.82 5.74
C ARG A 227 -11.21 14.26 5.67
N ASN A 228 -10.51 15.21 6.27
CA ASN A 228 -10.89 16.62 6.26
C ASN A 228 -10.82 17.20 4.84
N GLU A 229 -9.76 16.88 4.09
CA GLU A 229 -9.62 17.27 2.69
C GLU A 229 -10.71 16.63 1.82
N LEU A 230 -11.00 15.35 2.02
CA LEU A 230 -12.07 14.65 1.30
C LEU A 230 -13.42 15.37 1.48
N VAL A 231 -13.82 15.59 2.72
CA VAL A 231 -15.13 16.20 3.02
C VAL A 231 -15.22 17.66 2.56
N SER A 232 -14.12 18.42 2.69
CA SER A 232 -14.12 19.84 2.32
C SER A 232 -14.07 20.08 0.82
N ILE A 233 -13.28 19.28 0.09
CA ILE A 233 -13.02 19.50 -1.34
C ILE A 233 -14.04 18.77 -2.22
N PHE A 234 -14.43 17.54 -1.84
CA PHE A 234 -15.18 16.62 -2.72
C PHE A 234 -16.65 16.42 -2.30
N LYS A 235 -17.21 17.32 -1.49
CA LYS A 235 -18.59 17.21 -1.01
C LYS A 235 -19.64 17.03 -2.12
N ALA A 236 -19.45 17.72 -3.24
CA ALA A 236 -20.38 17.62 -4.38
C ALA A 236 -20.23 16.28 -5.12
N ASP A 237 -18.99 15.83 -5.28
CA ASP A 237 -18.65 14.57 -5.96
C ASP A 237 -19.14 13.36 -5.14
N ILE A 238 -19.01 13.40 -3.79
CA ILE A 238 -19.55 12.37 -2.90
C ILE A 238 -21.08 12.30 -2.98
N ARG A 239 -21.78 13.43 -3.15
CA ARG A 239 -23.23 13.44 -3.35
C ARG A 239 -23.62 12.82 -4.69
N GLU A 240 -22.86 13.06 -5.74
CA GLU A 240 -23.08 12.44 -7.05
C GLU A 240 -22.86 10.93 -6.97
N LEU A 241 -21.74 10.49 -6.38
CA LEU A 241 -21.46 9.07 -6.10
C LEU A 241 -22.60 8.42 -5.30
N ALA A 242 -23.10 9.08 -4.25
CA ALA A 242 -24.19 8.58 -3.42
C ALA A 242 -25.48 8.39 -4.23
N ASN A 243 -25.83 9.37 -5.09
CA ASN A 243 -27.04 9.30 -5.92
C ASN A 243 -26.97 8.17 -6.95
N GLU A 244 -25.82 8.00 -7.62
CA GLU A 244 -25.64 6.96 -8.64
C GLU A 244 -25.66 5.52 -8.03
N ASN A 245 -25.29 5.40 -6.74
CA ASN A 245 -25.29 4.11 -6.02
C ASN A 245 -26.51 3.93 -5.09
N GLU A 246 -27.53 4.77 -5.19
CA GLU A 246 -28.76 4.69 -4.36
C GLU A 246 -28.45 4.74 -2.84
N MET A 247 -27.44 5.51 -2.45
CA MET A 247 -26.98 5.69 -1.07
C MET A 247 -27.26 7.09 -0.56
N THR A 248 -27.30 7.24 0.75
CA THR A 248 -27.20 8.56 1.40
C THR A 248 -25.76 9.07 1.34
N TYR A 249 -25.55 10.38 1.54
CA TYR A 249 -24.22 10.96 1.62
C TYR A 249 -23.33 10.31 2.69
N ASP A 250 -23.90 10.02 3.86
CA ASP A 250 -23.16 9.43 4.98
C ASP A 250 -22.81 7.95 4.73
N GLU A 251 -23.67 7.21 4.04
CA GLU A 251 -23.36 5.85 3.59
C GLU A 251 -22.24 5.85 2.55
N ALA A 252 -22.30 6.72 1.53
CA ALA A 252 -21.24 6.83 0.54
C ALA A 252 -19.89 7.25 1.17
N LEU A 253 -19.92 8.17 2.14
CA LEU A 253 -18.71 8.58 2.87
C LEU A 253 -18.14 7.44 3.72
N SER A 254 -19.01 6.64 4.35
CA SER A 254 -18.62 5.45 5.11
C SER A 254 -18.03 4.38 4.18
N GLU A 255 -18.61 4.20 3.01
CA GLU A 255 -18.15 3.22 2.02
C GLU A 255 -16.79 3.64 1.44
N LEU A 256 -16.59 4.92 1.10
CA LEU A 256 -15.28 5.45 0.72
C LEU A 256 -14.23 5.22 1.80
N GLN A 257 -14.58 5.42 3.07
CA GLN A 257 -13.70 5.18 4.19
C GLN A 257 -13.32 3.69 4.29
N HIS A 258 -14.30 2.81 4.17
CA HIS A 258 -14.11 1.36 4.30
C HIS A 258 -13.25 0.80 3.17
N HIS A 259 -13.42 1.32 1.94
CA HIS A 259 -12.71 0.83 0.76
C HIS A 259 -11.31 1.41 0.58
N TYR A 260 -11.08 2.71 0.87
CA TYR A 260 -9.87 3.39 0.40
C TYR A 260 -9.08 4.16 1.46
N ASP A 261 -9.62 4.30 2.67
CA ASP A 261 -8.96 4.94 3.81
C ASP A 261 -8.04 3.98 4.56
N GLY A 262 -7.57 4.41 5.72
CA GLY A 262 -6.89 3.57 6.71
C GLY A 262 -5.40 3.41 6.48
N TYR A 263 -4.79 4.08 5.52
CA TYR A 263 -3.33 4.15 5.43
C TYR A 263 -2.78 5.11 6.48
N HIS A 264 -1.99 4.56 7.38
CA HIS A 264 -1.41 5.28 8.51
C HIS A 264 0.11 5.16 8.48
N PHE A 265 0.82 6.29 8.38
CA PHE A 265 2.26 6.31 8.11
C PHE A 265 3.13 6.71 9.29
N SER A 266 2.56 7.04 10.44
CA SER A 266 3.31 7.46 11.63
C SER A 266 2.66 6.96 12.92
N GLY A 267 3.25 7.23 14.07
CA GLY A 267 2.69 6.75 15.33
C GLY A 267 1.44 7.51 15.80
N ARG A 268 1.28 8.78 15.36
CA ARG A 268 0.22 9.70 15.84
C ARG A 268 -0.39 10.54 14.73
N GLY A 269 -0.05 10.24 13.48
CA GLY A 269 -0.61 10.93 12.32
C GLY A 269 -2.08 10.58 12.09
N GLU A 270 -2.65 11.17 11.06
CA GLU A 270 -4.01 10.86 10.60
C GLU A 270 -3.98 9.74 9.55
N ASP A 271 -5.09 9.02 9.42
CA ASP A 271 -5.32 8.12 8.30
C ASP A 271 -5.51 8.91 7.02
N VAL A 272 -5.05 8.33 5.91
CA VAL A 272 -5.19 8.93 4.58
C VAL A 272 -5.75 7.93 3.58
N TYR A 273 -6.57 8.45 2.68
CA TYR A 273 -7.08 7.74 1.51
C TYR A 273 -5.99 7.59 0.45
N ASN A 274 -6.03 6.47 -0.26
CA ASN A 274 -5.26 6.33 -1.48
C ASN A 274 -5.82 7.28 -2.57
N PRO A 275 -5.03 8.24 -3.07
CA PRO A 275 -5.54 9.21 -4.06
C PRO A 275 -5.97 8.58 -5.38
N TYR A 276 -5.29 7.50 -5.80
CA TYR A 276 -5.58 6.85 -7.07
C TYR A 276 -6.95 6.15 -7.05
N SER A 277 -7.22 5.34 -6.04
CA SER A 277 -8.51 4.67 -5.90
C SER A 277 -9.64 5.67 -5.68
N LEU A 278 -9.43 6.64 -4.78
CA LEU A 278 -10.42 7.68 -4.52
C LEU A 278 -10.79 8.47 -5.78
N PHE A 279 -9.82 8.90 -6.58
CA PHE A 279 -10.09 9.68 -7.78
C PHE A 279 -10.75 8.85 -8.88
N ASN A 280 -10.40 7.57 -9.03
CA ASN A 280 -11.10 6.70 -9.97
C ASN A 280 -12.56 6.52 -9.56
N THR A 281 -12.85 6.24 -8.29
CA THR A 281 -14.23 6.11 -7.78
C THR A 281 -15.06 7.38 -8.01
N LEU A 282 -14.50 8.55 -7.66
CA LEU A 282 -15.20 9.82 -7.87
C LEU A 282 -15.36 10.20 -9.34
N ALA A 283 -14.51 9.68 -10.22
CA ALA A 283 -14.59 9.92 -11.66
C ALA A 283 -15.59 9.00 -12.37
N SER A 284 -15.69 7.74 -11.94
CA SER A 284 -16.56 6.72 -12.53
C SER A 284 -17.93 6.61 -11.82
N ASN A 285 -18.03 7.09 -10.58
CA ASN A 285 -19.12 6.83 -9.65
C ASN A 285 -19.29 5.32 -9.32
N GLU A 286 -18.21 4.55 -9.39
CA GLU A 286 -18.21 3.12 -9.11
C GLU A 286 -17.17 2.78 -8.05
N PHE A 287 -17.50 1.87 -7.10
CA PHE A 287 -16.55 1.29 -6.15
C PHE A 287 -15.90 0.06 -6.77
N ASP A 288 -14.55 0.05 -6.87
CA ASP A 288 -13.79 -1.07 -7.43
C ASP A 288 -12.38 -1.14 -6.83
N ASP A 289 -11.67 -2.24 -7.04
CA ASP A 289 -10.29 -2.49 -6.57
C ASP A 289 -9.24 -1.82 -7.49
N TYR A 290 -9.27 -0.49 -7.61
CA TYR A 290 -8.46 0.28 -8.56
C TYR A 290 -6.95 0.19 -8.31
N TRP A 291 -6.51 0.38 -7.05
CA TRP A 291 -5.10 0.35 -6.71
C TRP A 291 -4.51 -1.04 -6.91
N PHE A 292 -5.25 -2.05 -6.47
CA PHE A 292 -4.81 -3.43 -6.53
C PHE A 292 -4.67 -3.92 -7.97
N SER A 293 -5.56 -3.50 -8.87
CA SER A 293 -5.52 -3.84 -10.30
C SER A 293 -4.28 -3.33 -11.02
N THR A 294 -3.55 -2.33 -10.47
CA THR A 294 -2.32 -1.80 -11.07
C THR A 294 -1.09 -2.71 -10.92
N GLY A 295 -1.23 -3.84 -10.27
CA GLY A 295 -0.26 -4.92 -10.22
C GLY A 295 0.26 -5.26 -8.81
N THR A 296 -0.13 -6.45 -8.36
CA THR A 296 0.54 -7.10 -7.23
C THR A 296 1.89 -7.62 -7.70
N PRO A 297 2.99 -7.34 -6.99
CA PRO A 297 4.28 -7.93 -7.33
C PRO A 297 4.20 -9.45 -7.21
N THR A 298 4.36 -10.16 -8.31
CA THR A 298 4.32 -11.64 -8.35
C THR A 298 5.31 -12.25 -7.36
N PHE A 299 6.49 -11.62 -7.21
CA PHE A 299 7.49 -12.07 -6.25
C PHE A 299 7.00 -12.10 -4.80
N LEU A 300 6.07 -11.20 -4.43
CA LEU A 300 5.53 -11.13 -3.07
C LEU A 300 4.64 -12.34 -2.80
N ILE A 301 3.83 -12.74 -3.76
CA ILE A 301 3.00 -13.96 -3.66
C ILE A 301 3.90 -15.19 -3.59
N ASP A 302 4.89 -15.31 -4.50
CA ASP A 302 5.87 -16.40 -4.50
C ASP A 302 6.59 -16.49 -3.14
N PHE A 303 6.95 -15.34 -2.55
CA PHE A 303 7.65 -15.27 -1.28
C PHE A 303 6.78 -15.70 -0.09
N LEU A 304 5.52 -15.29 -0.04
CA LEU A 304 4.59 -15.71 1.01
C LEU A 304 4.34 -17.21 0.97
N GLN A 305 4.29 -17.78 -0.23
CA GLN A 305 4.19 -19.21 -0.46
C GLN A 305 5.40 -19.96 0.10
N GLU A 306 6.60 -19.50 -0.23
CA GLU A 306 7.85 -20.08 0.27
C GLU A 306 7.91 -20.05 1.81
N LYS A 307 7.38 -19.02 2.42
CA LYS A 307 7.34 -18.85 3.90
C LYS A 307 6.13 -19.48 4.56
N HIS A 308 5.21 -20.06 3.79
CA HIS A 308 3.96 -20.67 4.30
C HIS A 308 3.11 -19.72 5.15
N LEU A 309 3.10 -18.42 4.79
CA LEU A 309 2.30 -17.42 5.46
C LEU A 309 0.91 -17.31 4.82
N ASP A 310 -0.09 -17.19 5.67
CA ASP A 310 -1.49 -17.07 5.27
C ASP A 310 -2.10 -15.70 5.70
N MET A 311 -3.36 -15.47 5.32
CA MET A 311 -4.06 -14.24 5.65
C MET A 311 -4.23 -14.01 7.16
N LEU A 312 -4.30 -15.08 7.95
CA LEU A 312 -4.44 -14.99 9.40
C LEU A 312 -3.15 -14.51 10.07
N ASP A 313 -1.98 -14.78 9.46
CA ASP A 313 -0.69 -14.31 9.95
C ASP A 313 -0.48 -12.82 9.70
N LEU A 314 -1.22 -12.24 8.73
CA LEU A 314 -1.05 -10.86 8.27
C LEU A 314 -2.02 -9.87 8.90
N ASP A 315 -3.11 -10.35 9.50
CA ASP A 315 -4.11 -9.51 10.15
C ASP A 315 -3.81 -9.44 11.67
N ASP A 316 -3.42 -8.29 12.21
CA ASP A 316 -3.01 -8.04 13.62
C ASP A 316 -1.56 -8.44 13.98
N ILE A 317 -0.59 -8.02 13.16
CA ILE A 317 0.84 -8.21 13.47
C ILE A 317 1.29 -7.22 14.54
N THR A 318 1.94 -7.73 15.59
CA THR A 318 2.61 -6.90 16.61
C THR A 318 4.10 -6.76 16.26
N ALA A 319 4.59 -5.52 16.14
CA ALA A 319 5.97 -5.25 15.74
C ALA A 319 6.53 -3.96 16.37
N THR A 320 7.86 -3.89 16.49
CA THR A 320 8.58 -2.63 16.70
C THR A 320 8.90 -1.98 15.35
N ALA A 321 9.19 -0.67 15.34
CA ALA A 321 9.59 0.02 14.11
C ALA A 321 10.79 -0.66 13.42
N ASP A 322 11.76 -1.14 14.19
CA ASP A 322 12.94 -1.83 13.68
C ASP A 322 12.60 -3.12 12.90
N ARG A 323 11.42 -3.70 13.11
CA ARG A 323 10.98 -4.88 12.37
C ARG A 323 10.38 -4.52 11.01
N PHE A 324 9.51 -3.52 10.92
CA PHE A 324 8.75 -3.25 9.68
C PHE A 324 9.26 -2.05 8.88
N ASP A 325 9.93 -1.11 9.55
CA ASP A 325 10.54 0.06 8.93
C ASP A 325 12.06 -0.16 8.69
N THR A 326 12.45 -1.38 8.37
CA THR A 326 13.82 -1.81 8.11
C THR A 326 14.09 -1.95 6.61
N PRO A 327 15.36 -1.90 6.18
CA PRO A 327 15.74 -2.18 4.81
C PRO A 327 15.32 -3.58 4.33
N THR A 328 14.87 -3.67 3.08
CA THR A 328 14.30 -4.90 2.49
C THR A 328 15.29 -5.70 1.65
N GLU A 329 16.59 -5.55 1.87
CA GLU A 329 17.65 -6.16 1.04
C GLU A 329 17.78 -7.67 1.18
N LYS A 330 17.52 -8.17 2.38
CA LYS A 330 17.50 -9.60 2.66
C LYS A 330 16.13 -9.92 3.21
N ILE A 331 15.24 -10.35 2.33
CA ILE A 331 13.87 -10.67 2.72
C ILE A 331 13.86 -11.97 3.53
N ILE A 332 14.08 -11.85 4.83
CA ILE A 332 13.91 -12.93 5.79
C ILE A 332 12.48 -12.87 6.37
N ASP A 333 12.00 -11.66 6.64
CA ASP A 333 10.66 -11.36 7.15
C ASP A 333 9.87 -10.61 6.07
N PRO A 334 8.66 -11.03 5.68
CA PRO A 334 7.83 -10.34 4.68
C PRO A 334 7.25 -9.01 5.16
N VAL A 335 7.14 -8.81 6.47
CA VAL A 335 6.46 -7.65 7.08
C VAL A 335 7.01 -6.32 6.58
N PRO A 336 8.34 -6.08 6.48
CA PRO A 336 8.87 -4.84 5.92
C PRO A 336 8.42 -4.58 4.49
N VAL A 337 8.45 -5.61 3.64
CA VAL A 337 8.06 -5.49 2.23
C VAL A 337 6.57 -5.19 2.12
N LEU A 338 5.73 -5.92 2.87
CA LEU A 338 4.29 -5.72 2.88
C LEU A 338 3.90 -4.32 3.36
N TYR A 339 4.54 -3.83 4.43
CA TYR A 339 4.30 -2.49 4.97
C TYR A 339 4.73 -1.40 3.98
N GLN A 340 5.95 -1.45 3.49
CA GLN A 340 6.50 -0.42 2.60
C GLN A 340 5.80 -0.40 1.24
N SER A 341 5.35 -1.56 0.76
CA SER A 341 4.56 -1.66 -0.48
C SER A 341 3.08 -1.26 -0.30
N GLY A 342 2.60 -1.08 0.93
CA GLY A 342 1.25 -0.61 1.23
C GLY A 342 0.19 -1.71 1.38
N TYR A 343 0.60 -2.99 1.50
CA TYR A 343 -0.34 -4.08 1.83
C TYR A 343 -0.66 -4.11 3.32
N LEU A 344 0.29 -3.69 4.16
CA LEU A 344 0.07 -3.48 5.58
C LEU A 344 0.24 -2.00 5.94
N THR A 345 -0.41 -1.60 7.01
CA THR A 345 -0.33 -0.26 7.57
C THR A 345 -0.32 -0.30 9.09
N ILE A 346 -0.02 0.81 9.75
CA ILE A 346 -0.13 0.95 11.19
C ILE A 346 -1.61 1.04 11.56
N LYS A 347 -2.09 0.13 12.43
CA LYS A 347 -3.47 0.16 12.97
C LYS A 347 -3.53 0.75 14.38
N ALA A 348 -2.45 0.60 15.15
CA ALA A 348 -2.34 1.21 16.47
C ALA A 348 -0.86 1.37 16.86
N TYR A 349 -0.60 2.34 17.73
CA TYR A 349 0.72 2.57 18.31
C TYR A 349 0.61 2.80 19.81
N ASN A 350 1.43 2.08 20.57
CA ASN A 350 1.57 2.30 22.00
C ASN A 350 2.88 3.06 22.29
N PRO A 351 2.83 4.35 22.65
CA PRO A 351 4.02 5.18 22.84
C PRO A 351 4.88 4.77 24.07
N ARG A 352 4.30 4.05 25.04
CA ARG A 352 5.05 3.58 26.21
C ARG A 352 5.92 2.38 25.90
N SER A 353 5.36 1.40 25.21
CA SER A 353 6.08 0.16 24.81
C SER A 353 6.80 0.31 23.47
N LYS A 354 6.52 1.37 22.68
CA LYS A 354 6.97 1.56 21.30
C LYS A 354 6.58 0.43 20.37
N ILE A 355 5.45 -0.21 20.67
CA ILE A 355 4.91 -1.32 19.90
C ILE A 355 3.81 -0.81 18.96
N PHE A 356 3.87 -1.26 17.73
CA PHE A 356 2.89 -1.03 16.68
C PHE A 356 2.05 -2.28 16.44
N LYS A 357 0.80 -2.09 16.09
CA LYS A 357 -0.05 -3.10 15.47
C LYS A 357 -0.16 -2.80 13.99
N LEU A 358 0.09 -3.79 13.16
CA LEU A 358 -0.02 -3.69 11.71
C LEU A 358 -1.16 -4.59 11.23
N GLY A 359 -1.81 -4.18 10.14
CA GLY A 359 -2.86 -4.94 9.49
C GLY A 359 -3.15 -4.36 8.11
N PHE A 360 -4.10 -4.93 7.39
CA PHE A 360 -4.52 -4.40 6.10
C PHE A 360 -5.12 -3.00 6.24
N PRO A 361 -4.81 -2.05 5.36
CA PRO A 361 -5.34 -0.68 5.44
C PRO A 361 -6.87 -0.67 5.33
N ASN A 362 -7.43 -1.34 4.34
CA ASN A 362 -8.84 -1.27 3.97
C ASN A 362 -9.30 -2.52 3.21
N THR A 363 -10.56 -2.51 2.81
CA THR A 363 -11.20 -3.63 2.11
C THR A 363 -10.62 -3.86 0.72
N GLU A 364 -10.32 -2.81 -0.06
CA GLU A 364 -9.70 -2.94 -1.38
C GLU A 364 -8.43 -3.80 -1.32
N VAL A 365 -7.51 -3.45 -0.41
CA VAL A 365 -6.24 -4.15 -0.28
C VAL A 365 -6.43 -5.56 0.25
N LYS A 366 -7.30 -5.71 1.25
CA LYS A 366 -7.56 -7.01 1.88
C LYS A 366 -8.19 -8.01 0.90
N THR A 367 -9.22 -7.58 0.16
CA THR A 367 -9.90 -8.39 -0.86
C THR A 367 -8.98 -8.70 -2.03
N GLY A 368 -8.30 -7.70 -2.57
CA GLY A 368 -7.38 -7.88 -3.69
C GLY A 368 -6.23 -8.83 -3.35
N PHE A 369 -5.66 -8.70 -2.15
CA PHE A 369 -4.62 -9.60 -1.67
C PHE A 369 -5.12 -11.03 -1.51
N SER A 370 -6.33 -11.22 -0.96
CA SER A 370 -7.00 -12.52 -0.85
C SER A 370 -7.22 -13.16 -2.22
N ASN A 371 -7.64 -12.38 -3.23
CA ASN A 371 -7.79 -12.82 -4.60
C ASN A 371 -6.47 -13.31 -5.22
N SER A 372 -5.36 -12.68 -4.89
CA SER A 372 -4.04 -13.09 -5.38
C SER A 372 -3.57 -14.39 -4.73
N LEU A 373 -3.79 -14.54 -3.42
CA LEU A 373 -3.51 -15.79 -2.71
C LEU A 373 -4.42 -16.93 -3.15
N PHE A 374 -5.69 -16.63 -3.44
CA PHE A 374 -6.63 -17.64 -3.93
C PHE A 374 -6.17 -18.28 -5.25
N ARG A 375 -5.63 -17.52 -6.19
CA ARG A 375 -5.06 -18.04 -7.43
C ARG A 375 -3.93 -19.05 -7.19
N TYR A 376 -3.24 -18.91 -6.08
CA TYR A 376 -2.25 -19.89 -5.65
C TYR A 376 -2.88 -21.18 -5.15
N TYR A 377 -3.90 -21.07 -4.31
CA TYR A 377 -4.59 -22.23 -3.78
C TYR A 377 -5.40 -22.99 -4.84
N ALA A 378 -5.87 -22.31 -5.89
CA ALA A 378 -6.69 -22.90 -6.96
C ALA A 378 -6.28 -22.42 -8.37
N PRO A 379 -5.05 -22.77 -8.84
CA PRO A 379 -4.49 -22.21 -10.06
C PRO A 379 -5.27 -22.56 -11.34
N ASP A 380 -5.94 -23.71 -11.39
CA ASP A 380 -6.59 -24.22 -12.60
C ASP A 380 -8.12 -24.01 -12.62
N ASN A 381 -8.72 -23.33 -11.64
CA ASN A 381 -10.16 -23.36 -11.40
C ASN A 381 -10.83 -21.96 -11.34
N LEU A 382 -10.57 -21.09 -12.31
CA LEU A 382 -11.23 -19.78 -12.40
C LEU A 382 -12.79 -19.89 -12.45
N GLY A 383 -13.34 -20.88 -13.13
CA GLY A 383 -14.79 -21.11 -13.17
C GLY A 383 -15.41 -21.53 -11.83
N GLU A 384 -14.61 -21.98 -10.89
CA GLU A 384 -15.09 -22.36 -9.55
C GLU A 384 -15.19 -21.17 -8.61
N LYS A 385 -14.33 -20.16 -8.81
CA LYS A 385 -14.46 -18.88 -8.11
C LYS A 385 -15.83 -18.25 -8.45
N ASP A 386 -16.19 -18.23 -9.72
CA ASP A 386 -17.45 -17.63 -10.18
C ASP A 386 -18.66 -18.40 -9.63
N ALA A 387 -18.58 -19.73 -9.59
CA ALA A 387 -19.62 -20.58 -9.02
C ALA A 387 -19.76 -20.36 -7.49
N LEU A 388 -18.63 -20.23 -6.77
CA LEU A 388 -18.64 -19.97 -5.34
C LEU A 388 -19.15 -18.55 -5.04
N TYR A 389 -18.79 -17.57 -5.87
CA TYR A 389 -19.28 -16.20 -5.77
C TYR A 389 -20.80 -16.14 -5.98
N ALA A 390 -21.32 -16.80 -7.02
CA ALA A 390 -22.74 -16.88 -7.27
C ALA A 390 -23.49 -17.53 -6.11
N ALA A 391 -22.96 -18.64 -5.57
CA ALA A 391 -23.56 -19.31 -4.40
C ALA A 391 -23.50 -18.42 -3.13
N TYR A 392 -22.41 -17.69 -2.90
CA TYR A 392 -22.32 -16.75 -1.79
C TYR A 392 -23.40 -15.67 -1.90
N TYR A 393 -23.51 -15.07 -3.08
CA TYR A 393 -24.47 -14.01 -3.31
C TYR A 393 -25.90 -14.52 -3.12
N ASP A 394 -26.26 -15.62 -3.78
CA ASP A 394 -27.59 -16.21 -3.69
C ASP A 394 -27.93 -16.68 -2.26
N CYS A 395 -27.08 -17.52 -1.66
CA CYS A 395 -27.40 -18.11 -0.36
C CYS A 395 -27.28 -17.10 0.78
N LEU A 396 -26.20 -16.31 0.84
CA LEU A 396 -25.94 -15.47 2.02
C LEU A 396 -26.41 -14.02 1.86
N VAL A 397 -26.21 -13.39 0.70
CA VAL A 397 -26.57 -11.99 0.53
C VAL A 397 -28.09 -11.85 0.33
N GLU A 398 -28.67 -12.65 -0.56
CA GLU A 398 -30.11 -12.59 -0.85
C GLU A 398 -30.96 -13.30 0.21
N HIS A 399 -30.61 -14.53 0.54
CA HIS A 399 -31.47 -15.40 1.37
C HIS A 399 -31.01 -15.53 2.83
N ASP A 400 -29.80 -15.12 3.19
CA ASP A 400 -29.23 -15.23 4.55
C ASP A 400 -29.22 -16.68 5.08
N ASP A 401 -28.91 -17.63 4.19
CA ASP A 401 -28.98 -19.09 4.43
C ASP A 401 -27.56 -19.71 4.40
N MET A 402 -26.94 -19.79 5.57
CA MET A 402 -25.63 -20.42 5.77
C MET A 402 -25.68 -21.94 5.54
N GLU A 403 -26.80 -22.59 5.88
CA GLU A 403 -26.97 -24.04 5.71
C GLU A 403 -26.90 -24.42 4.22
N ALA A 404 -27.51 -23.61 3.34
CA ALA A 404 -27.41 -23.78 1.90
C ALA A 404 -26.04 -23.46 1.34
N PHE A 405 -25.29 -22.54 1.95
CA PHE A 405 -23.98 -22.11 1.43
C PHE A 405 -22.85 -23.12 1.71
N ILE A 406 -22.83 -23.77 2.89
CA ILE A 406 -21.72 -24.66 3.30
C ILE A 406 -21.45 -25.81 2.31
N PRO A 407 -22.45 -26.46 1.66
CA PRO A 407 -22.20 -27.47 0.62
C PRO A 407 -21.38 -26.97 -0.59
N HIS A 408 -21.51 -25.69 -0.95
CA HIS A 408 -20.71 -25.09 -2.01
C HIS A 408 -19.25 -24.94 -1.57
N LEU A 409 -19.00 -24.52 -0.33
CA LEU A 409 -17.67 -24.51 0.27
C LEU A 409 -17.08 -25.93 0.36
N GLN A 410 -17.88 -26.93 0.75
CA GLN A 410 -17.44 -28.32 0.79
C GLN A 410 -17.00 -28.82 -0.59
N THR A 411 -17.75 -28.48 -1.64
CA THR A 411 -17.42 -28.83 -3.03
C THR A 411 -16.12 -28.16 -3.46
N PHE A 412 -15.93 -26.90 -3.08
CA PHE A 412 -14.72 -26.15 -3.35
C PHE A 412 -13.50 -26.79 -2.68
N TYR A 413 -13.56 -27.15 -1.39
CA TYR A 413 -12.47 -27.83 -0.68
C TYR A 413 -12.06 -29.18 -1.33
N LYS A 414 -13.01 -29.95 -1.85
CA LYS A 414 -12.73 -31.22 -2.54
C LYS A 414 -11.87 -31.08 -3.79
N LYS A 415 -11.83 -29.90 -4.36
CA LYS A 415 -11.08 -29.62 -5.60
C LYS A 415 -9.70 -29.01 -5.32
N PHE A 416 -9.38 -28.76 -4.07
CA PHE A 416 -8.05 -28.28 -3.67
C PHE A 416 -6.94 -29.28 -4.01
N PRO A 417 -5.82 -28.85 -4.60
CA PRO A 417 -4.69 -29.73 -4.85
C PRO A 417 -4.15 -30.30 -3.54
N TYR A 418 -4.05 -31.62 -3.44
CA TYR A 418 -3.58 -32.31 -2.23
C TYR A 418 -2.14 -31.94 -1.82
N THR A 419 -1.34 -31.44 -2.77
CA THR A 419 0.04 -30.97 -2.54
C THR A 419 0.11 -29.69 -1.72
N LEU A 420 -0.99 -28.93 -1.64
CA LEU A 420 -1.08 -27.66 -0.94
C LEU A 420 -1.76 -27.81 0.44
N VAL A 421 -2.27 -28.99 0.77
CA VAL A 421 -3.01 -29.22 2.02
C VAL A 421 -2.05 -29.55 3.16
N ASN A 422 -1.95 -28.63 4.12
CA ASN A 422 -1.39 -28.95 5.43
C ASN A 422 -2.49 -29.53 6.32
N ASN A 423 -2.34 -30.77 6.78
CA ASN A 423 -3.35 -31.47 7.58
C ASN A 423 -3.37 -30.96 9.03
N ASN A 424 -3.85 -29.72 9.23
CA ASN A 424 -4.08 -29.14 10.55
C ASN A 424 -5.23 -28.15 10.54
N GLU A 425 -5.82 -27.89 11.70
CA GLU A 425 -6.97 -27.00 11.89
C GLU A 425 -6.71 -25.60 11.32
N ARG A 426 -5.51 -25.03 11.59
CA ARG A 426 -5.12 -23.69 11.15
C ARG A 426 -5.15 -23.55 9.62
N HIS A 427 -4.71 -24.55 8.88
CA HIS A 427 -4.72 -24.50 7.42
C HIS A 427 -6.15 -24.40 6.87
N TYR A 428 -7.05 -25.25 7.36
CA TYR A 428 -8.44 -25.20 6.92
C TYR A 428 -9.14 -23.90 7.32
N GLN A 429 -8.79 -23.37 8.49
CA GLN A 429 -9.26 -22.07 8.96
C GLN A 429 -8.76 -20.93 8.05
N ALA A 430 -7.49 -20.91 7.69
CA ALA A 430 -6.90 -19.89 6.81
C ALA A 430 -7.53 -19.90 5.41
N VAL A 431 -7.73 -21.10 4.84
CA VAL A 431 -8.40 -21.26 3.55
C VAL A 431 -9.84 -20.79 3.61
N PHE A 432 -10.59 -21.17 4.65
CA PHE A 432 -11.98 -20.73 4.87
C PHE A 432 -12.08 -19.21 4.94
N TYR A 433 -11.21 -18.60 5.73
CA TYR A 433 -11.12 -17.16 5.89
C TYR A 433 -10.81 -16.46 4.56
N THR A 434 -9.79 -16.95 3.84
CA THR A 434 -9.39 -16.40 2.54
C THR A 434 -10.51 -16.50 1.50
N CYS A 435 -11.24 -17.63 1.47
CA CYS A 435 -12.38 -17.82 0.56
C CYS A 435 -13.49 -16.80 0.82
N LEU A 436 -13.88 -16.60 2.07
CA LEU A 436 -14.94 -15.64 2.39
C LEU A 436 -14.50 -14.19 2.16
N LEU A 437 -13.25 -13.85 2.47
CA LEU A 437 -12.70 -12.53 2.12
C LEU A 437 -12.71 -12.27 0.61
N MET A 438 -12.30 -13.26 -0.20
CA MET A 438 -12.33 -13.15 -1.65
C MET A 438 -13.73 -12.87 -2.21
N LEU A 439 -14.77 -13.41 -1.53
CA LEU A 439 -16.16 -13.18 -1.89
C LEU A 439 -16.69 -11.81 -1.43
N GLY A 440 -15.84 -10.98 -0.82
CA GLY A 440 -16.22 -9.66 -0.31
C GLY A 440 -16.98 -9.70 1.02
N ALA A 441 -16.92 -10.81 1.75
CA ALA A 441 -17.59 -10.96 3.03
C ALA A 441 -16.90 -10.15 4.14
N ASP A 442 -17.69 -9.47 5.00
CA ASP A 442 -17.16 -8.90 6.25
C ASP A 442 -16.92 -10.01 7.27
N ILE A 443 -15.73 -10.63 7.15
CA ILE A 443 -15.31 -11.72 8.03
C ILE A 443 -14.12 -11.28 8.88
N ARG A 444 -14.11 -11.67 10.17
CA ARG A 444 -13.04 -11.43 11.13
C ARG A 444 -12.64 -12.74 11.77
N ALA A 445 -11.34 -12.96 11.92
CA ALA A 445 -10.79 -14.15 12.55
C ALA A 445 -10.18 -13.81 13.92
N GLU A 446 -10.04 -14.82 14.78
CA GLU A 446 -9.36 -14.75 16.08
C GLU A 446 -9.81 -13.58 16.97
N VAL A 447 -11.12 -13.28 16.97
CA VAL A 447 -11.67 -12.12 17.69
C VAL A 447 -11.62 -12.33 19.20
N PRO A 448 -10.85 -11.50 19.95
CA PRO A 448 -10.74 -11.63 21.39
C PRO A 448 -12.05 -11.27 22.10
N THR A 449 -12.43 -12.06 23.09
CA THR A 449 -13.54 -11.82 24.02
C THR A 449 -13.06 -11.95 25.47
N ALA A 450 -13.95 -11.66 26.42
CA ALA A 450 -13.63 -11.84 27.84
C ALA A 450 -13.33 -13.30 28.19
N ASP A 451 -13.96 -14.25 27.50
CA ASP A 451 -13.89 -15.69 27.79
C ASP A 451 -12.97 -16.48 26.84
N GLY A 452 -12.27 -15.80 25.92
CA GLY A 452 -11.36 -16.42 24.96
C GLY A 452 -11.32 -15.71 23.62
N ARG A 453 -11.12 -16.50 22.54
CA ARG A 453 -11.14 -15.98 21.16
C ARG A 453 -12.20 -16.71 20.35
N ILE A 454 -12.98 -15.97 19.61
CA ILE A 454 -13.90 -16.52 18.62
C ILE A 454 -13.08 -16.86 17.37
N GLY A 455 -13.20 -18.08 16.88
CA GLY A 455 -12.46 -18.52 15.70
C GLY A 455 -12.71 -17.63 14.49
N MET A 456 -14.00 -17.41 14.14
CA MET A 456 -14.38 -16.43 13.11
C MET A 456 -15.75 -15.84 13.35
N LEU A 457 -15.94 -14.62 12.82
CA LEU A 457 -17.22 -13.90 12.77
C LEU A 457 -17.48 -13.44 11.34
N LEU A 458 -18.65 -13.77 10.80
CA LEU A 458 -19.13 -13.25 9.54
C LEU A 458 -20.33 -12.34 9.79
N PHE A 459 -20.27 -11.15 9.21
CA PHE A 459 -21.35 -10.17 9.31
C PHE A 459 -22.05 -10.03 7.97
N THR A 460 -23.38 -10.24 7.95
CA THR A 460 -24.25 -9.88 6.84
C THR A 460 -25.12 -8.68 7.21
N LYS A 461 -25.89 -8.16 6.26
CA LYS A 461 -26.89 -7.11 6.56
C LYS A 461 -27.94 -7.55 7.58
N LYS A 462 -28.28 -8.86 7.62
CA LYS A 462 -29.36 -9.43 8.41
C LYS A 462 -28.90 -10.22 9.62
N SER A 463 -27.67 -10.79 9.56
CA SER A 463 -27.22 -11.79 10.54
C SER A 463 -25.76 -11.66 10.91
N ILE A 464 -25.41 -12.24 12.06
CA ILE A 464 -24.04 -12.46 12.53
C ILE A 464 -23.86 -13.97 12.71
N TYR A 465 -22.84 -14.51 12.05
CA TYR A 465 -22.48 -15.92 12.17
C TYR A 465 -21.21 -16.07 12.99
N VAL A 466 -21.34 -16.80 14.11
CA VAL A 466 -20.23 -17.11 15.04
C VAL A 466 -19.73 -18.50 14.73
N PHE A 467 -18.53 -18.60 14.14
CA PHE A 467 -17.94 -19.86 13.71
C PHE A 467 -16.93 -20.40 14.73
N GLU A 468 -16.96 -21.71 14.89
CA GLU A 468 -15.89 -22.49 15.45
C GLU A 468 -15.56 -23.64 14.50
N LEU A 469 -14.28 -23.79 14.17
CA LEU A 469 -13.80 -24.81 13.25
C LEU A 469 -13.00 -25.86 14.01
N LYS A 470 -13.17 -27.11 13.64
CA LYS A 470 -12.44 -28.25 14.20
C LYS A 470 -11.86 -29.12 13.09
N TYR A 471 -10.78 -29.78 13.42
CA TYR A 471 -10.11 -30.73 12.54
C TYR A 471 -10.02 -32.08 13.22
N GLU A 472 -10.47 -33.17 12.54
CA GLU A 472 -10.52 -34.53 13.08
C GLU A 472 -11.32 -34.67 14.40
N HIS A 473 -12.41 -33.89 14.53
CA HIS A 473 -13.33 -33.96 15.66
C HIS A 473 -14.78 -34.12 15.18
N SER A 474 -15.68 -33.28 15.65
CA SER A 474 -17.07 -33.21 15.16
C SER A 474 -17.62 -31.79 15.23
N ALA A 475 -18.68 -31.51 14.45
CA ALA A 475 -19.41 -30.26 14.55
C ALA A 475 -20.01 -30.03 15.95
N ASP A 476 -20.31 -31.11 16.69
CA ASP A 476 -20.80 -31.02 18.06
C ASP A 476 -19.76 -30.48 19.04
N VAL A 477 -18.50 -30.87 18.89
CA VAL A 477 -17.38 -30.34 19.68
C VAL A 477 -17.20 -28.85 19.44
N ALA A 478 -17.29 -28.42 18.18
CA ALA A 478 -17.27 -26.99 17.83
C ALA A 478 -18.43 -26.22 18.49
N MET A 479 -19.65 -26.74 18.40
CA MET A 479 -20.83 -26.14 19.01
C MET A 479 -20.74 -26.08 20.55
N GLN A 480 -20.18 -27.12 21.18
CA GLN A 480 -19.94 -27.13 22.62
C GLN A 480 -19.00 -26.00 23.04
N GLN A 481 -17.92 -25.77 22.29
CA GLN A 481 -16.99 -24.67 22.57
C GLN A 481 -17.66 -23.30 22.46
N ILE A 482 -18.45 -23.04 21.40
CA ILE A 482 -19.21 -21.78 21.25
C ILE A 482 -20.12 -21.57 22.47
N ASN A 483 -20.81 -22.62 22.93
CA ASN A 483 -21.74 -22.54 24.05
C ASN A 483 -21.02 -22.34 25.40
N GLN A 484 -19.95 -23.10 25.67
CA GLN A 484 -19.19 -23.00 26.92
C GLN A 484 -18.52 -21.63 27.08
N LYS A 485 -18.08 -21.03 25.99
CA LYS A 485 -17.43 -19.71 25.95
C LYS A 485 -18.40 -18.56 25.75
N ASN A 486 -19.69 -18.83 25.64
CA ASN A 486 -20.74 -17.81 25.44
C ASN A 486 -20.44 -16.79 24.32
N TYR A 487 -19.76 -17.20 23.26
CA TYR A 487 -19.28 -16.28 22.21
C TYR A 487 -20.41 -15.45 21.57
N ALA A 488 -21.60 -16.01 21.44
CA ALA A 488 -22.74 -15.33 20.84
C ALA A 488 -23.34 -14.20 21.70
N ILE A 489 -23.11 -14.20 23.03
CA ILE A 489 -23.70 -13.21 23.94
C ILE A 489 -23.19 -11.78 23.65
N ALA A 490 -21.98 -11.65 23.12
CA ALA A 490 -21.40 -10.36 22.76
C ALA A 490 -22.21 -9.62 21.68
N PHE A 491 -23.09 -10.31 20.97
CA PHE A 491 -23.88 -9.76 19.86
C PHE A 491 -25.38 -9.73 20.14
N ALA A 492 -25.81 -10.02 21.37
CA ALA A 492 -27.22 -10.09 21.73
C ALA A 492 -27.99 -8.75 21.55
N GLU A 493 -27.28 -7.62 21.63
CA GLU A 493 -27.86 -6.27 21.50
C GLU A 493 -27.61 -5.62 20.11
N ASP A 494 -26.99 -6.34 19.17
CA ASP A 494 -26.65 -5.79 17.84
C ASP A 494 -27.89 -5.51 16.97
N GLY A 495 -28.99 -6.24 17.19
CA GLY A 495 -30.24 -6.10 16.44
C GLY A 495 -30.35 -7.04 15.24
N ARG A 496 -29.25 -7.66 14.79
CA ARG A 496 -29.26 -8.72 13.78
C ARG A 496 -29.50 -10.08 14.38
N LYS A 497 -29.90 -11.04 13.55
CA LYS A 497 -29.98 -12.44 13.98
C LYS A 497 -28.59 -12.99 14.23
N VAL A 498 -28.40 -13.75 15.31
CA VAL A 498 -27.13 -14.38 15.64
C VAL A 498 -27.26 -15.90 15.44
N TYR A 499 -26.32 -16.46 14.69
CA TYR A 499 -26.23 -17.90 14.45
C TYR A 499 -24.90 -18.45 14.97
N LYS A 500 -24.94 -19.64 15.56
CA LYS A 500 -23.77 -20.45 15.92
C LYS A 500 -23.50 -21.43 14.79
N VAL A 501 -22.27 -21.49 14.31
CA VAL A 501 -21.87 -22.37 13.21
C VAL A 501 -20.67 -23.20 13.64
N GLY A 502 -20.88 -24.49 13.85
CA GLY A 502 -19.81 -25.45 14.12
C GLY A 502 -19.47 -26.24 12.85
N ILE A 503 -18.19 -26.26 12.46
CA ILE A 503 -17.71 -26.96 11.28
C ILE A 503 -16.60 -27.92 11.68
N ASN A 504 -16.61 -29.17 11.16
CA ASN A 504 -15.52 -30.11 11.29
C ASN A 504 -14.90 -30.46 9.93
N PHE A 505 -13.59 -30.42 9.84
CA PHE A 505 -12.82 -30.85 8.69
C PHE A 505 -12.21 -32.24 8.93
N SER A 506 -12.12 -33.03 7.87
CA SER A 506 -11.55 -34.39 7.91
C SER A 506 -10.28 -34.47 7.07
N ALA A 507 -9.21 -35.09 7.62
CA ALA A 507 -7.98 -35.41 6.92
C ALA A 507 -8.21 -36.36 5.75
N ASP A 508 -9.02 -37.40 5.97
CA ASP A 508 -9.28 -38.43 4.97
C ASP A 508 -10.02 -37.86 3.78
N ARG A 509 -11.01 -37.01 4.02
CA ARG A 509 -11.83 -36.38 2.98
C ARG A 509 -11.23 -35.08 2.44
N ARG A 510 -10.32 -34.47 3.16
CA ARG A 510 -9.68 -33.17 2.86
C ARG A 510 -10.70 -32.06 2.58
N CYS A 511 -11.80 -32.09 3.29
CA CYS A 511 -12.89 -31.11 3.12
C CYS A 511 -13.73 -31.03 4.41
N ILE A 512 -14.74 -30.17 4.36
CA ILE A 512 -15.79 -30.12 5.39
C ILE A 512 -16.49 -31.49 5.46
N GLU A 513 -16.46 -32.13 6.62
CA GLU A 513 -17.08 -33.43 6.85
C GLU A 513 -18.48 -33.29 7.47
N SER A 514 -18.61 -32.42 8.45
CA SER A 514 -19.88 -32.17 9.13
C SER A 514 -19.98 -30.72 9.61
N TRP A 515 -21.20 -30.24 9.69
CA TRP A 515 -21.48 -28.90 10.20
C TRP A 515 -22.83 -28.84 10.94
N LYS A 516 -23.00 -27.77 11.72
CA LYS A 516 -24.27 -27.41 12.38
C LYS A 516 -24.43 -25.89 12.35
N VAL A 517 -25.64 -25.44 11.97
CA VAL A 517 -26.04 -24.03 12.03
C VAL A 517 -27.24 -23.94 12.97
N ILE A 518 -27.14 -23.18 14.06
CA ILE A 518 -28.20 -23.07 15.08
C ILE A 518 -28.42 -21.59 15.40
N PRO A 519 -29.63 -21.07 15.33
CA PRO A 519 -29.95 -19.73 15.80
C PRO A 519 -29.75 -19.61 17.32
N CYS A 520 -29.42 -18.40 17.79
CA CYS A 520 -29.23 -18.08 19.22
C CYS A 520 -30.53 -17.66 19.86
#